data_9ac115bc76191a09b7134d573ce0c843
#
_entry.id   9ac115bc76191a09b7134d573ce0c843
#
_cell.length_a   1.000
_cell.length_b   1.000
_cell.length_c   1.000
_cell.angle_alpha   90.00
_cell.angle_beta   90.00
_cell.angle_gamma   90.00
#
_symmetry.space_group_name_H-M   'P 1'
#
loop_
_entity.id
_entity.type
_entity.pdbx_description
1 polymer ?
#
loop_
_entity_poly.entity_id
_entity_poly.type
_entity_poly.pdbx_seq_one_letter_code
_entity_poly.pdbx_strand_id
1 'polypeptide(L)'
;GNDNVFQVCFTDPNQGIASAQYIAENKLAKKIGIIYDSSDVYSSGIEEKFEAEAKDKGLQIVSKAAFTADSKTDFGTQLQKAKDAGADLLFLPIYYQEASLILAQANKAGFTPKWFGCDGMDGILGVENFDTSLAEGLMLLTPFAADSTDEKTQNFVKAYKDAYKDTPNQFAADAYDAVYAVKAAAEKEDVKADMDVADICAALEKGMTEITLEGVTGDEITWTEDGEPNKAPKAVEIKDGAYAAME
;
A
#
# COMPACT_ATOMS: atom_id res chain seq x y z
N GLY A 1 3.59 -8.07 20.79
CA GLY A 1 2.36 -7.40 20.34
C GLY A 1 1.38 -7.23 21.47
N ASN A 2 0.29 -6.57 21.20
CA ASN A 2 -0.88 -6.53 22.08
C ASN A 2 -1.91 -7.50 21.51
N ASP A 3 -2.48 -8.33 22.33
CA ASP A 3 -3.37 -9.42 21.92
C ASP A 3 -4.68 -8.91 21.27
N ASN A 4 -5.02 -7.63 21.50
CA ASN A 4 -6.22 -6.97 21.00
C ASN A 4 -5.98 -6.03 19.79
N VAL A 5 -4.85 -6.18 19.08
CA VAL A 5 -4.50 -5.39 17.90
C VAL A 5 -4.47 -6.29 16.68
N PHE A 6 -5.37 -6.02 15.72
CA PHE A 6 -5.48 -6.76 14.47
C PHE A 6 -5.32 -5.81 13.29
N GLN A 7 -4.40 -6.13 12.40
CA GLN A 7 -4.15 -5.37 11.18
C GLN A 7 -5.05 -5.85 10.05
N VAL A 8 -5.57 -4.94 9.23
CA VAL A 8 -6.40 -5.30 8.07
C VAL A 8 -5.62 -5.21 6.76
N CYS A 9 -4.68 -4.27 6.65
CA CYS A 9 -3.75 -4.21 5.52
C CYS A 9 -2.65 -5.29 5.65
N PHE A 10 -1.99 -5.67 4.55
CA PHE A 10 -0.82 -6.55 4.64
C PHE A 10 0.36 -5.81 5.31
N THR A 11 1.31 -6.58 5.88
CA THR A 11 2.37 -6.01 6.72
C THR A 11 3.43 -5.25 5.90
N ASP A 12 3.99 -4.19 6.47
CA ASP A 12 5.04 -3.38 5.83
C ASP A 12 6.26 -4.20 5.38
N PRO A 13 6.79 -5.13 6.21
CA PRO A 13 7.86 -6.02 5.76
C PRO A 13 7.53 -6.79 4.49
N ASN A 14 6.29 -7.28 4.38
CA ASN A 14 5.84 -8.03 3.20
C ASN A 14 5.73 -7.15 1.96
N GLN A 15 5.40 -5.87 2.10
CA GLN A 15 5.39 -4.93 0.98
C GLN A 15 6.78 -4.76 0.37
N GLY A 16 7.82 -4.61 1.21
CA GLY A 16 9.20 -4.48 0.76
C GLY A 16 9.67 -5.74 0.01
N ILE A 17 9.44 -6.91 0.60
CA ILE A 17 9.79 -8.20 0.01
C ILE A 17 9.05 -8.42 -1.33
N ALA A 18 7.73 -8.30 -1.32
CA ALA A 18 6.91 -8.52 -2.51
C ALA A 18 7.25 -7.54 -3.64
N SER A 19 7.55 -6.28 -3.33
CA SER A 19 7.96 -5.28 -4.32
C SER A 19 9.27 -5.66 -5.01
N ALA A 20 10.28 -6.10 -4.25
CA ALA A 20 11.56 -6.52 -4.82
C ALA A 20 11.39 -7.78 -5.69
N GLN A 21 10.60 -8.76 -5.23
CA GLN A 21 10.26 -9.97 -5.98
C GLN A 21 9.55 -9.62 -7.28
N TYR A 22 8.51 -8.80 -7.22
CA TYR A 22 7.73 -8.41 -8.39
C TYR A 22 8.59 -7.69 -9.44
N ILE A 23 9.42 -6.73 -9.02
CA ILE A 23 10.34 -6.01 -9.91
C ILE A 23 11.32 -6.98 -10.59
N ALA A 24 11.88 -7.95 -9.84
CA ALA A 24 12.84 -8.91 -10.35
C ALA A 24 12.20 -9.92 -11.31
N GLU A 25 11.09 -10.52 -10.94
CA GLU A 25 10.39 -11.57 -11.69
C GLU A 25 9.85 -11.03 -13.03
N ASN A 26 9.29 -9.82 -13.00
CA ASN A 26 8.77 -9.15 -14.19
C ASN A 26 9.85 -8.36 -14.95
N LYS A 27 11.10 -8.38 -14.49
CA LYS A 27 12.24 -7.70 -15.13
C LYS A 27 11.96 -6.22 -15.42
N LEU A 28 11.30 -5.57 -14.50
CA LEU A 28 10.86 -4.18 -14.68
C LEU A 28 12.03 -3.22 -14.80
N ALA A 29 13.12 -3.48 -14.06
CA ALA A 29 14.30 -2.63 -14.03
C ALA A 29 15.56 -3.42 -13.64
N LYS A 30 16.73 -2.80 -13.82
CA LYS A 30 18.02 -3.34 -13.38
C LYS A 30 18.70 -2.45 -12.34
N LYS A 31 18.50 -1.14 -12.42
CA LYS A 31 19.13 -0.13 -11.57
C LYS A 31 18.08 0.63 -10.79
N ILE A 32 17.97 0.29 -9.52
CA ILE A 32 16.94 0.83 -8.65
C ILE A 32 17.49 2.02 -7.86
N GLY A 33 16.78 3.14 -7.90
CA GLY A 33 16.92 4.21 -6.93
C GLY A 33 15.83 4.08 -5.86
N ILE A 34 16.14 4.42 -4.62
CA ILE A 34 15.17 4.44 -3.51
C ILE A 34 15.12 5.85 -2.95
N ILE A 35 13.90 6.38 -2.76
CA ILE A 35 13.65 7.61 -1.99
C ILE A 35 12.62 7.25 -0.91
N TYR A 36 12.96 7.49 0.35
CA TYR A 36 12.16 7.07 1.49
C TYR A 36 12.20 8.07 2.63
N ASP A 37 11.20 8.03 3.52
CA ASP A 37 11.17 8.80 4.75
C ASP A 37 11.85 8.02 5.88
N SER A 38 13.03 8.47 6.31
CA SER A 38 13.78 7.83 7.40
C SER A 38 13.24 8.14 8.80
N SER A 39 12.30 9.05 8.91
CA SER A 39 11.62 9.40 10.16
C SER A 39 10.29 8.67 10.36
N ASP A 40 9.83 7.95 9.34
CA ASP A 40 8.60 7.16 9.36
C ASP A 40 8.90 5.66 9.43
N VAL A 41 8.28 4.96 10.37
CA VAL A 41 8.47 3.52 10.61
C VAL A 41 7.96 2.70 9.42
N TYR A 42 6.83 3.08 8.81
CA TYR A 42 6.28 2.47 7.60
C TYR A 42 7.31 2.52 6.47
N SER A 43 7.75 3.72 6.11
CA SER A 43 8.65 3.95 4.98
C SER A 43 10.02 3.29 5.16
N SER A 44 10.63 3.44 6.34
CA SER A 44 11.94 2.87 6.66
C SER A 44 11.89 1.34 6.81
N GLY A 45 10.80 0.79 7.34
CA GLY A 45 10.63 -0.65 7.49
C GLY A 45 10.48 -1.36 6.15
N ILE A 46 9.70 -0.79 5.22
CA ILE A 46 9.58 -1.30 3.84
C ILE A 46 10.91 -1.21 3.11
N GLU A 47 11.61 -0.08 3.23
CA GLU A 47 12.90 0.15 2.58
C GLU A 47 13.92 -0.91 3.00
N GLU A 48 14.06 -1.18 4.31
CA GLU A 48 14.99 -2.19 4.84
C GLU A 48 14.72 -3.58 4.24
N LYS A 49 13.48 -4.00 4.20
CA LYS A 49 13.10 -5.32 3.66
C LYS A 49 13.23 -5.38 2.15
N PHE A 50 12.91 -4.31 1.46
CA PHE A 50 13.15 -4.20 0.02
C PHE A 50 14.63 -4.33 -0.32
N GLU A 51 15.52 -3.61 0.39
CA GLU A 51 16.98 -3.66 0.14
C GLU A 51 17.54 -5.08 0.34
N ALA A 52 17.11 -5.76 1.41
CA ALA A 52 17.53 -7.13 1.69
C ALA A 52 17.11 -8.09 0.56
N GLU A 53 15.82 -8.09 0.19
CA GLU A 53 15.28 -8.98 -0.85
C GLU A 53 15.82 -8.61 -2.23
N ALA A 54 15.98 -7.33 -2.55
CA ALA A 54 16.54 -6.87 -3.81
C ALA A 54 17.96 -7.43 -4.05
N LYS A 55 18.76 -7.48 -2.99
CA LYS A 55 20.10 -8.09 -3.04
C LYS A 55 20.02 -9.59 -3.33
N ASP A 56 19.10 -10.30 -2.70
CA ASP A 56 18.93 -11.74 -2.90
C ASP A 56 18.40 -12.07 -4.31
N LYS A 57 17.58 -11.19 -4.87
CA LYS A 57 17.09 -11.27 -6.26
C LYS A 57 18.07 -10.73 -7.31
N GLY A 58 19.22 -10.19 -6.91
CA GLY A 58 20.24 -9.66 -7.82
C GLY A 58 19.88 -8.33 -8.47
N LEU A 59 18.95 -7.56 -7.90
CA LEU A 59 18.67 -6.19 -8.31
C LEU A 59 19.80 -5.25 -7.83
N GLN A 60 20.13 -4.25 -8.64
CA GLN A 60 21.19 -3.28 -8.31
C GLN A 60 20.57 -2.02 -7.71
N ILE A 61 20.74 -1.79 -6.42
CA ILE A 61 20.40 -0.51 -5.81
C ILE A 61 21.57 0.45 -6.07
N VAL A 62 21.35 1.39 -6.99
CA VAL A 62 22.38 2.36 -7.41
C VAL A 62 22.31 3.68 -6.66
N SER A 63 21.19 3.98 -6.03
CA SER A 63 20.98 5.18 -5.22
C SER A 63 20.00 4.88 -4.09
N LYS A 64 20.33 5.35 -2.90
CA LYS A 64 19.45 5.38 -1.74
C LYS A 64 19.52 6.76 -1.11
N ALA A 65 18.37 7.44 -0.98
CA ALA A 65 18.30 8.80 -0.49
C ALA A 65 17.08 8.97 0.44
N ALA A 66 17.35 9.43 1.64
CA ALA A 66 16.33 9.69 2.63
C ALA A 66 15.85 11.15 2.60
N PHE A 67 14.64 11.35 3.09
CA PHE A 67 14.13 12.62 3.61
C PHE A 67 13.54 12.39 5.01
N THR A 68 13.03 13.43 5.65
CA THR A 68 12.38 13.37 6.95
C THR A 68 11.11 14.23 6.94
N ALA A 69 10.28 14.11 7.96
CA ALA A 69 9.08 14.93 8.14
C ALA A 69 9.33 16.44 7.98
N ASP A 70 10.53 16.92 8.34
CA ASP A 70 10.90 18.34 8.24
C ASP A 70 11.38 18.75 6.84
N SER A 71 11.61 17.80 5.91
CA SER A 71 12.18 18.05 4.58
C SER A 71 11.37 17.42 3.44
N LYS A 72 10.08 17.20 3.64
CA LYS A 72 9.19 16.47 2.73
C LYS A 72 8.53 17.31 1.62
N THR A 73 9.13 18.40 1.22
CA THR A 73 8.57 19.28 0.17
C THR A 73 9.53 19.53 -1.00
N ASP A 74 10.83 19.32 -0.81
CA ASP A 74 11.86 19.48 -1.86
C ASP A 74 12.70 18.20 -1.94
N PHE A 75 12.62 17.55 -3.08
CA PHE A 75 13.28 16.28 -3.38
C PHE A 75 14.35 16.41 -4.48
N GLY A 76 14.71 17.64 -4.84
CA GLY A 76 15.67 17.90 -5.92
C GLY A 76 17.02 17.20 -5.73
N THR A 77 17.55 17.17 -4.50
CA THR A 77 18.81 16.48 -4.18
C THR A 77 18.69 14.97 -4.34
N GLN A 78 17.60 14.36 -3.86
CA GLN A 78 17.35 12.92 -3.95
C GLN A 78 17.19 12.48 -5.41
N LEU A 79 16.41 13.24 -6.17
CA LEU A 79 16.20 13.01 -7.60
C LEU A 79 17.48 13.15 -8.41
N GLN A 80 18.29 14.19 -8.15
CA GLN A 80 19.56 14.39 -8.84
C GLN A 80 20.52 13.22 -8.56
N LYS A 81 20.61 12.76 -7.30
CA LYS A 81 21.43 11.61 -6.92
C LYS A 81 21.02 10.34 -7.67
N ALA A 82 19.73 10.07 -7.79
CA ALA A 82 19.22 8.91 -8.51
C ALA A 82 19.48 9.01 -10.03
N LYS A 83 19.28 10.20 -10.61
CA LYS A 83 19.54 10.49 -12.01
C LYS A 83 21.02 10.30 -12.37
N ASP A 84 21.92 10.84 -11.58
CA ASP A 84 23.38 10.74 -11.78
C ASP A 84 23.86 9.28 -11.63
N ALA A 85 23.26 8.51 -10.76
CA ALA A 85 23.53 7.08 -10.61
C ALA A 85 22.94 6.22 -11.76
N GLY A 86 22.13 6.82 -12.62
CA GLY A 86 21.49 6.14 -13.76
C GLY A 86 20.43 5.15 -13.35
N ALA A 87 19.64 5.48 -12.32
CA ALA A 87 18.48 4.68 -11.94
C ALA A 87 17.46 4.64 -13.07
N ASP A 88 16.98 3.44 -13.41
CA ASP A 88 15.96 3.20 -14.43
C ASP A 88 14.56 2.97 -13.82
N LEU A 89 14.50 2.75 -12.50
CA LEU A 89 13.30 2.72 -11.69
C LEU A 89 13.55 3.40 -10.35
N LEU A 90 12.57 4.17 -9.88
CA LEU A 90 12.53 4.66 -8.50
C LEU A 90 11.51 3.86 -7.69
N PHE A 91 11.97 3.23 -6.63
CA PHE A 91 11.15 2.64 -5.60
C PHE A 91 10.85 3.67 -4.52
N LEU A 92 9.56 3.90 -4.26
CA LEU A 92 9.05 4.94 -3.39
C LEU A 92 8.14 4.33 -2.31
N PRO A 93 8.69 3.78 -1.20
CA PRO A 93 7.91 3.30 -0.07
C PRO A 93 7.44 4.48 0.79
N ILE A 94 6.56 5.31 0.26
CA ILE A 94 6.09 6.57 0.85
C ILE A 94 4.61 6.78 0.53
N TYR A 95 4.01 7.81 1.13
CA TYR A 95 2.62 8.15 0.87
C TYR A 95 2.45 9.00 -0.39
N TYR A 96 1.23 8.97 -0.91
CA TYR A 96 0.86 9.60 -2.18
C TYR A 96 1.09 11.13 -2.23
N GLN A 97 1.05 11.81 -1.09
CA GLN A 97 1.27 13.26 -1.04
C GLN A 97 2.71 13.62 -1.41
N GLU A 98 3.69 13.02 -0.76
CA GLU A 98 5.11 13.20 -1.05
C GLU A 98 5.45 12.65 -2.44
N ALA A 99 4.87 11.52 -2.82
CA ALA A 99 5.04 10.92 -4.14
C ALA A 99 4.63 11.89 -5.26
N SER A 100 3.48 12.55 -5.14
CA SER A 100 3.00 13.54 -6.12
C SER A 100 3.99 14.68 -6.36
N LEU A 101 4.63 15.15 -5.27
CA LEU A 101 5.66 16.18 -5.35
C LEU A 101 6.95 15.66 -6.01
N ILE A 102 7.34 14.41 -5.72
CA ILE A 102 8.50 13.76 -6.34
C ILE A 102 8.29 13.62 -7.85
N LEU A 103 7.13 13.14 -8.29
CA LEU A 103 6.82 12.99 -9.70
C LEU A 103 6.82 14.35 -10.42
N ALA A 104 6.22 15.37 -9.83
CA ALA A 104 6.21 16.72 -10.39
C ALA A 104 7.62 17.33 -10.51
N GLN A 105 8.46 17.16 -9.48
CA GLN A 105 9.83 17.65 -9.48
C GLN A 105 10.73 16.88 -10.44
N ALA A 106 10.56 15.57 -10.56
CA ALA A 106 11.27 14.74 -11.53
C ALA A 106 10.94 15.16 -12.97
N ASN A 107 9.67 15.36 -13.28
CA ASN A 107 9.24 15.87 -14.59
C ASN A 107 9.90 17.21 -14.90
N LYS A 108 9.90 18.16 -13.97
CA LYS A 108 10.56 19.45 -14.11
C LYS A 108 12.08 19.34 -14.33
N ALA A 109 12.71 18.33 -13.71
CA ALA A 109 14.14 18.03 -13.86
C ALA A 109 14.46 17.23 -15.14
N GLY A 110 13.47 16.86 -15.93
CA GLY A 110 13.64 15.98 -17.10
C GLY A 110 14.18 14.60 -16.72
N PHE A 111 13.71 14.05 -15.63
CA PHE A 111 14.04 12.70 -15.16
C PHE A 111 12.77 11.83 -15.15
N THR A 112 12.75 10.81 -16.00
CA THR A 112 11.57 9.97 -16.26
C THR A 112 11.91 8.49 -16.06
N PRO A 113 12.24 8.05 -14.83
CA PRO A 113 12.40 6.63 -14.52
C PRO A 113 11.04 5.95 -14.51
N LYS A 114 11.01 4.62 -14.43
CA LYS A 114 9.82 3.91 -13.99
C LYS A 114 9.56 4.21 -12.51
N TRP A 115 8.30 4.22 -12.12
CA TRP A 115 7.85 4.47 -10.77
C TRP A 115 7.28 3.20 -10.17
N PHE A 116 7.70 2.85 -8.97
CA PHE A 116 7.14 1.72 -8.23
C PHE A 116 6.96 2.10 -6.77
N GLY A 117 5.78 1.90 -6.25
CA GLY A 117 5.41 2.22 -4.87
C GLY A 117 4.76 1.08 -4.14
N CYS A 118 4.30 1.39 -2.95
CA CYS A 118 3.57 0.52 -2.05
C CYS A 118 2.14 1.03 -1.88
N ASP A 119 1.39 0.42 -0.98
CA ASP A 119 0.00 0.77 -0.70
C ASP A 119 -0.21 2.25 -0.32
N GLY A 120 0.78 2.86 0.36
CA GLY A 120 0.75 4.29 0.70
C GLY A 120 0.62 5.23 -0.49
N MET A 121 0.90 4.76 -1.71
CA MET A 121 0.73 5.55 -2.93
C MET A 121 -0.70 5.51 -3.49
N ASP A 122 -1.56 4.62 -3.00
CA ASP A 122 -2.96 4.61 -3.39
C ASP A 122 -3.67 5.89 -2.92
N GLY A 123 -4.31 6.57 -3.83
CA GLY A 123 -4.90 7.91 -3.63
C GLY A 123 -4.17 9.03 -4.37
N ILE A 124 -3.03 8.76 -5.04
CA ILE A 124 -2.26 9.80 -5.75
C ILE A 124 -3.09 10.53 -6.82
N LEU A 125 -4.03 9.84 -7.44
CA LEU A 125 -4.93 10.43 -8.44
C LEU A 125 -5.94 11.45 -7.85
N GLY A 126 -6.16 11.41 -6.53
CA GLY A 126 -7.03 12.34 -5.81
C GLY A 126 -6.30 13.54 -5.18
N VAL A 127 -4.99 13.68 -5.37
CA VAL A 127 -4.22 14.78 -4.79
C VAL A 127 -4.61 16.11 -5.44
N GLU A 128 -5.01 17.06 -4.60
CA GLU A 128 -5.45 18.38 -5.07
C GLU A 128 -4.32 19.10 -5.82
N ASN A 129 -4.65 19.67 -6.99
CA ASN A 129 -3.72 20.40 -7.88
C ASN A 129 -2.54 19.54 -8.43
N PHE A 130 -2.59 18.24 -8.32
CA PHE A 130 -1.62 17.36 -8.97
C PHE A 130 -2.00 17.09 -10.43
N ASP A 131 -1.03 17.19 -11.33
CA ASP A 131 -1.20 16.74 -12.72
C ASP A 131 -1.12 15.21 -12.77
N THR A 132 -2.28 14.56 -12.79
CA THR A 132 -2.39 13.10 -12.77
C THR A 132 -1.76 12.41 -13.97
N SER A 133 -1.53 13.11 -15.08
CA SER A 133 -0.81 12.57 -16.23
C SER A 133 0.65 12.19 -15.90
N LEU A 134 1.22 12.77 -14.85
CA LEU A 134 2.57 12.46 -14.35
C LEU A 134 2.63 11.10 -13.64
N ALA A 135 1.49 10.58 -13.22
CA ALA A 135 1.38 9.26 -12.60
C ALA A 135 1.16 8.14 -13.63
N GLU A 136 1.04 8.45 -14.91
CA GLU A 136 0.87 7.42 -15.95
C GLU A 136 2.04 6.45 -15.96
N GLY A 137 1.75 5.14 -15.93
CA GLY A 137 2.75 4.08 -15.82
C GLY A 137 3.33 3.87 -14.41
N LEU A 138 2.82 4.55 -13.39
CA LEU A 138 3.19 4.31 -12.01
C LEU A 138 2.58 2.97 -11.56
N MET A 139 3.42 2.10 -11.03
CA MET A 139 3.05 0.78 -10.51
C MET A 139 3.07 0.80 -8.98
N LEU A 140 2.17 0.08 -8.35
CA LEU A 140 2.19 -0.10 -6.90
C LEU A 140 1.60 -1.46 -6.49
N LEU A 141 1.97 -1.91 -5.29
CA LEU A 141 1.32 -3.05 -4.65
C LEU A 141 0.23 -2.53 -3.70
N THR A 142 -0.98 -3.05 -3.86
CA THR A 142 -2.14 -2.68 -3.04
C THR A 142 -3.02 -3.91 -2.79
N PRO A 143 -3.77 -3.97 -1.68
CA PRO A 143 -4.73 -5.06 -1.46
C PRO A 143 -6.03 -4.86 -2.27
N PHE A 144 -6.25 -3.67 -2.84
CA PHE A 144 -7.51 -3.27 -3.43
C PHE A 144 -7.32 -2.63 -4.81
N ALA A 145 -8.20 -2.97 -5.74
CA ALA A 145 -8.29 -2.35 -7.06
C ALA A 145 -9.74 -1.96 -7.35
N ALA A 146 -10.02 -0.65 -7.45
CA ALA A 146 -11.39 -0.14 -7.64
C ALA A 146 -12.00 -0.52 -9.00
N ASP A 147 -11.20 -0.94 -9.96
CA ASP A 147 -11.61 -1.44 -11.29
C ASP A 147 -11.81 -2.96 -11.34
N SER A 148 -11.58 -3.67 -10.22
CA SER A 148 -11.85 -5.11 -10.14
C SER A 148 -13.27 -5.44 -10.63
N THR A 149 -13.39 -6.52 -11.40
CA THR A 149 -14.66 -6.94 -11.97
C THR A 149 -15.50 -7.82 -11.04
N ASP A 150 -14.99 -8.13 -9.85
CA ASP A 150 -15.75 -8.91 -8.90
C ASP A 150 -16.95 -8.13 -8.37
N GLU A 151 -18.07 -8.84 -8.15
CA GLU A 151 -19.35 -8.23 -7.82
C GLU A 151 -19.32 -7.49 -6.47
N LYS A 152 -18.61 -8.02 -5.47
CA LYS A 152 -18.52 -7.42 -4.14
C LYS A 152 -17.79 -6.08 -4.20
N THR A 153 -16.62 -6.04 -4.86
CA THR A 153 -15.86 -4.81 -5.06
C THR A 153 -16.66 -3.78 -5.85
N GLN A 154 -17.34 -4.18 -6.92
CA GLN A 154 -18.16 -3.26 -7.69
C GLN A 154 -19.34 -2.69 -6.89
N ASN A 155 -19.98 -3.48 -6.04
CA ASN A 155 -21.04 -3.02 -5.14
C ASN A 155 -20.50 -2.01 -4.10
N PHE A 156 -19.34 -2.28 -3.51
CA PHE A 156 -18.68 -1.37 -2.59
C PHE A 156 -18.31 -0.05 -3.28
N VAL A 157 -17.64 -0.11 -4.44
CA VAL A 157 -17.24 1.07 -5.22
C VAL A 157 -18.45 1.92 -5.60
N LYS A 158 -19.53 1.28 -6.04
CA LYS A 158 -20.77 1.98 -6.39
C LYS A 158 -21.38 2.67 -5.16
N ALA A 159 -21.49 1.98 -4.04
CA ALA A 159 -22.05 2.55 -2.82
C ALA A 159 -21.21 3.73 -2.30
N TYR A 160 -19.90 3.61 -2.35
CA TYR A 160 -18.98 4.67 -1.96
C TYR A 160 -19.12 5.90 -2.86
N LYS A 161 -19.13 5.70 -4.19
CA LYS A 161 -19.35 6.80 -5.17
C LYS A 161 -20.69 7.50 -4.99
N ASP A 162 -21.75 6.73 -4.71
CA ASP A 162 -23.08 7.28 -4.47
C ASP A 162 -23.10 8.16 -3.20
N ALA A 163 -22.36 7.76 -2.15
CA ALA A 163 -22.31 8.48 -0.89
C ALA A 163 -21.36 9.70 -0.91
N TYR A 164 -20.15 9.51 -1.42
CA TYR A 164 -19.05 10.48 -1.27
C TYR A 164 -18.68 11.22 -2.55
N LYS A 165 -19.21 10.82 -3.71
CA LYS A 165 -18.94 11.38 -5.05
C LYS A 165 -17.47 11.25 -5.47
N ASP A 166 -16.78 10.26 -4.90
CA ASP A 166 -15.38 9.97 -5.14
C ASP A 166 -15.17 8.47 -5.35
N THR A 167 -14.03 8.07 -5.90
CA THR A 167 -13.64 6.66 -6.04
C THR A 167 -12.93 6.22 -4.76
N PRO A 168 -13.32 5.09 -4.14
CA PRO A 168 -12.63 4.62 -2.95
C PRO A 168 -11.20 4.18 -3.31
N ASN A 169 -10.26 4.49 -2.41
CA ASN A 169 -8.92 3.92 -2.40
C ASN A 169 -8.85 2.71 -1.44
N GLN A 170 -7.67 2.11 -1.32
CA GLN A 170 -7.46 0.96 -0.44
C GLN A 170 -7.76 1.26 1.04
N PHE A 171 -7.51 2.47 1.53
CA PHE A 171 -7.79 2.83 2.93
C PHE A 171 -9.29 2.78 3.25
N ALA A 172 -10.13 3.23 2.31
CA ALA A 172 -11.57 3.12 2.44
C ALA A 172 -12.04 1.66 2.41
N ALA A 173 -11.42 0.84 1.56
CA ALA A 173 -11.72 -0.58 1.44
C ALA A 173 -11.28 -1.37 2.70
N ASP A 174 -10.08 -1.10 3.23
CA ASP A 174 -9.61 -1.71 4.48
C ASP A 174 -10.50 -1.32 5.68
N ALA A 175 -10.92 -0.05 5.76
CA ALA A 175 -11.84 0.39 6.80
C ALA A 175 -13.20 -0.30 6.70
N TYR A 176 -13.69 -0.54 5.48
CA TYR A 176 -14.91 -1.31 5.26
C TYR A 176 -14.75 -2.74 5.76
N ASP A 177 -13.69 -3.43 5.35
CA ASP A 177 -13.41 -4.80 5.79
C ASP A 177 -13.20 -4.89 7.31
N ALA A 178 -12.56 -3.90 7.93
CA ALA A 178 -12.36 -3.84 9.38
C ALA A 178 -13.69 -3.88 10.15
N VAL A 179 -14.70 -3.12 9.70
CA VAL A 179 -16.03 -3.13 10.30
C VAL A 179 -16.69 -4.50 10.17
N TYR A 180 -16.56 -5.15 9.01
CA TYR A 180 -17.13 -6.48 8.81
C TYR A 180 -16.37 -7.57 9.56
N ALA A 181 -15.06 -7.44 9.74
CA ALA A 181 -14.27 -8.35 10.57
C ALA A 181 -14.74 -8.31 12.04
N VAL A 182 -14.84 -7.11 12.60
CA VAL A 182 -15.36 -6.93 13.98
C VAL A 182 -16.80 -7.48 14.10
N LYS A 183 -17.65 -7.21 13.11
CA LYS A 183 -19.01 -7.76 13.08
C LYS A 183 -19.00 -9.30 13.08
N ALA A 184 -18.21 -9.90 12.21
CA ALA A 184 -18.12 -11.35 12.09
C ALA A 184 -17.60 -12.01 13.38
N ALA A 185 -16.57 -11.41 14.01
CA ALA A 185 -16.04 -11.86 15.30
C ALA A 185 -17.10 -11.78 16.41
N ALA A 186 -17.84 -10.66 16.47
CA ALA A 186 -18.92 -10.46 17.45
C ALA A 186 -20.07 -11.47 17.26
N GLU A 187 -20.45 -11.77 16.03
CA GLU A 187 -21.47 -12.77 15.70
C GLU A 187 -20.99 -14.20 16.02
N LYS A 188 -19.72 -14.50 15.72
CA LYS A 188 -19.08 -15.79 16.00
C LYS A 188 -19.09 -16.13 17.49
N GLU A 189 -18.76 -15.16 18.33
CA GLU A 189 -18.67 -15.31 19.78
C GLU A 189 -19.97 -14.91 20.53
N ASP A 190 -21.06 -14.69 19.81
CA ASP A 190 -22.38 -14.34 20.38
C ASP A 190 -22.34 -13.12 21.33
N VAL A 191 -21.56 -12.10 20.98
CA VAL A 191 -21.40 -10.87 21.78
C VAL A 191 -22.75 -10.17 21.97
N LYS A 192 -23.07 -9.78 23.20
CA LYS A 192 -24.31 -9.09 23.57
C LYS A 192 -24.02 -7.69 24.11
N ALA A 193 -24.99 -6.80 23.94
CA ALA A 193 -24.87 -5.40 24.35
C ALA A 193 -24.82 -5.20 25.88
N ASP A 194 -25.20 -6.19 26.68
CA ASP A 194 -25.21 -6.17 28.14
C ASP A 194 -23.99 -6.88 28.77
N MET A 195 -23.05 -7.35 27.98
CA MET A 195 -21.78 -7.92 28.46
C MET A 195 -20.86 -6.81 29.00
N ASP A 196 -20.02 -7.15 29.97
CA ASP A 196 -18.94 -6.29 30.42
C ASP A 196 -17.90 -6.05 29.32
N VAL A 197 -17.29 -4.85 29.29
CA VAL A 197 -16.31 -4.47 28.25
C VAL A 197 -15.14 -5.46 28.16
N ALA A 198 -14.65 -5.97 29.29
CA ALA A 198 -13.57 -6.95 29.33
C ALA A 198 -13.96 -8.27 28.64
N ASP A 199 -15.21 -8.73 28.87
CA ASP A 199 -15.72 -9.94 28.26
C ASP A 199 -15.94 -9.76 26.74
N ILE A 200 -16.43 -8.58 26.32
CA ILE A 200 -16.55 -8.22 24.90
C ILE A 200 -15.17 -8.24 24.23
N CYS A 201 -14.15 -7.64 24.86
CA CYS A 201 -12.80 -7.59 24.32
C CYS A 201 -12.24 -9.01 24.13
N ALA A 202 -12.31 -9.84 25.15
CA ALA A 202 -11.84 -11.24 25.08
C ALA A 202 -12.59 -12.06 24.02
N ALA A 203 -13.89 -11.86 23.88
CA ALA A 203 -14.68 -12.52 22.87
C ALA A 203 -14.28 -12.07 21.45
N LEU A 204 -14.06 -10.77 21.23
CA LEU A 204 -13.62 -10.25 19.94
C LEU A 204 -12.20 -10.71 19.58
N GLU A 205 -11.25 -10.73 20.53
CA GLU A 205 -9.90 -11.25 20.33
C GLU A 205 -9.94 -12.71 19.85
N LYS A 206 -10.69 -13.56 20.54
CA LYS A 206 -10.89 -14.95 20.15
C LYS A 206 -11.57 -15.06 18.79
N GLY A 207 -12.67 -14.33 18.59
CA GLY A 207 -13.44 -14.35 17.34
C GLY A 207 -12.59 -13.96 16.14
N MET A 208 -11.73 -12.95 16.26
CA MET A 208 -10.85 -12.50 15.18
C MET A 208 -9.89 -13.58 14.68
N THR A 209 -9.39 -14.45 15.54
CA THR A 209 -8.53 -15.58 15.13
C THR A 209 -9.28 -16.80 14.60
N GLU A 210 -10.61 -16.83 14.75
CA GLU A 210 -11.45 -17.95 14.33
C GLU A 210 -12.37 -17.66 13.13
N ILE A 211 -12.44 -16.40 12.68
CA ILE A 211 -13.23 -16.03 11.51
C ILE A 211 -12.46 -16.21 10.21
N THR A 212 -13.20 -16.35 9.13
CA THR A 212 -12.74 -16.14 7.75
C THR A 212 -13.63 -15.08 7.14
N LEU A 213 -13.04 -14.00 6.67
CA LEU A 213 -13.75 -12.86 6.09
C LEU A 213 -13.61 -12.87 4.57
N GLU A 214 -14.74 -12.84 3.89
CA GLU A 214 -14.81 -12.50 2.46
C GLU A 214 -14.87 -10.98 2.31
N GLY A 215 -13.70 -10.35 2.21
CA GLY A 215 -13.55 -8.90 2.14
C GLY A 215 -13.61 -8.35 0.71
N VAL A 216 -13.52 -7.02 0.59
CA VAL A 216 -13.27 -6.33 -0.68
C VAL A 216 -11.77 -6.17 -0.95
N THR A 217 -10.95 -6.35 0.09
CA THR A 217 -9.49 -6.27 0.01
C THR A 217 -8.81 -7.65 -0.02
N GLY A 218 -9.56 -8.73 0.05
CA GLY A 218 -9.07 -10.11 -0.05
C GLY A 218 -10.18 -11.13 0.13
N ASP A 219 -9.97 -12.30 -0.46
CA ASP A 219 -10.81 -13.47 -0.28
C ASP A 219 -10.23 -14.32 0.86
N GLU A 220 -11.09 -14.97 1.65
CA GLU A 220 -10.71 -15.86 2.75
C GLU A 220 -9.68 -15.23 3.73
N ILE A 221 -9.89 -13.97 4.11
CA ILE A 221 -9.00 -13.27 5.06
C ILE A 221 -9.14 -13.91 6.43
N THR A 222 -8.01 -14.34 6.98
CA THR A 222 -7.86 -14.87 8.33
C THR A 222 -6.76 -14.14 9.08
N TRP A 223 -6.76 -14.23 10.40
CA TRP A 223 -5.75 -13.57 11.25
C TRP A 223 -5.03 -14.57 12.13
N THR A 224 -3.73 -14.34 12.32
CA THR A 224 -2.90 -15.05 13.30
C THR A 224 -3.17 -14.55 14.71
N GLU A 225 -2.65 -15.26 15.73
CA GLU A 225 -2.68 -14.80 17.13
C GLU A 225 -1.89 -13.49 17.35
N ASP A 226 -0.94 -13.18 16.47
CA ASP A 226 -0.21 -11.91 16.48
C ASP A 226 -0.98 -10.76 15.79
N GLY A 227 -2.20 -11.01 15.29
CA GLY A 227 -3.06 -10.05 14.64
C GLY A 227 -2.70 -9.75 13.18
N GLU A 228 -1.83 -10.54 12.56
CA GLU A 228 -1.44 -10.36 11.16
C GLU A 228 -2.41 -11.07 10.20
N PRO A 229 -2.87 -10.40 9.11
CA PRO A 229 -3.74 -11.02 8.12
C PRO A 229 -2.92 -11.81 7.08
N ASN A 230 -3.54 -12.84 6.49
CA ASN A 230 -2.98 -13.64 5.39
C ASN A 230 -3.13 -12.98 4.01
N LYS A 231 -3.05 -11.65 3.92
CA LYS A 231 -3.24 -10.91 2.66
C LYS A 231 -2.02 -10.96 1.77
N ALA A 232 -2.25 -11.18 0.47
CA ALA A 232 -1.27 -10.99 -0.58
C ALA A 232 -1.52 -9.66 -1.31
N PRO A 233 -0.45 -8.90 -1.65
CA PRO A 233 -0.58 -7.69 -2.44
C PRO A 233 -1.00 -8.02 -3.88
N LYS A 234 -1.77 -7.11 -4.49
CA LYS A 234 -2.09 -7.09 -5.91
C LYS A 234 -1.25 -6.01 -6.59
N ALA A 235 -0.69 -6.29 -7.75
CA ALA A 235 0.00 -5.29 -8.53
C ALA A 235 -1.00 -4.51 -9.39
N VAL A 236 -0.93 -3.19 -9.33
CA VAL A 236 -1.70 -2.30 -10.19
C VAL A 236 -0.78 -1.29 -10.87
N GLU A 237 -1.18 -0.82 -12.05
CA GLU A 237 -0.54 0.26 -12.79
C GLU A 237 -1.56 1.38 -13.01
N ILE A 238 -1.13 2.62 -12.98
CA ILE A 238 -1.97 3.74 -13.42
C ILE A 238 -1.89 3.80 -14.94
N LYS A 239 -3.04 3.61 -15.59
CA LYS A 239 -3.18 3.59 -17.03
C LYS A 239 -4.43 4.36 -17.45
N ASP A 240 -4.28 5.25 -18.42
CA ASP A 240 -5.36 6.13 -18.90
C ASP A 240 -6.04 6.90 -17.75
N GLY A 241 -5.25 7.28 -16.74
CA GLY A 241 -5.72 8.04 -15.57
C GLY A 241 -6.53 7.24 -14.55
N ALA A 242 -6.46 5.90 -14.57
CA ALA A 242 -7.15 5.02 -13.62
C ALA A 242 -6.21 3.89 -13.16
N TYR A 243 -6.52 3.30 -12.00
CA TYR A 243 -5.82 2.08 -11.55
C TYR A 243 -6.29 0.90 -12.41
N ALA A 244 -5.35 0.14 -12.93
CA ALA A 244 -5.59 -1.06 -13.71
C ALA A 244 -4.82 -2.24 -13.10
N ALA A 245 -5.48 -3.36 -12.89
CA ALA A 245 -4.81 -4.58 -12.42
C ALA A 245 -3.74 -5.03 -13.41
N MET A 246 -2.58 -5.41 -12.90
CA MET A 246 -1.50 -6.02 -13.68
C MET A 246 -1.63 -7.56 -13.60
N GLU A 247 -1.43 -8.23 -14.75
CA GLU A 247 -1.43 -9.70 -14.82
C GLU A 247 -0.10 -10.31 -14.30
#